data_be60170760635c9a28b1d53943f08121
#
_entry.id   be60170760635c9a28b1d53943f08121
#
_cell.length_a   1.000
_cell.length_b   1.000
_cell.length_c   1.000
_cell.angle_alpha   90.00
_cell.angle_beta   90.00
_cell.angle_gamma   90.00
#
_symmetry.space_group_name_H-M   'P 1'
#
loop_
_entity.id
_entity.type
_entity.pdbx_description
1 polymer ?
#
loop_
_entity_poly.entity_id
_entity_poly.type
_entity_poly.pdbx_seq_one_letter_code
_entity_poly.pdbx_strand_id
1 'polypeptide(L)'
;RIRCGHWCWLTFYLTVSTHHWLLFFTNFGRVYRIKTYELLEAGRDAKGQHVANLLAFQPDERIAQIQPLVDYGRAPYLVLATRGGLVKKTPLLDYDTNRTAGLIAIKLREGDELVSARVVSPDDDLILISHKGQSLRFTATDEALRPMGRATSGVTGMKFRDDDSLLTLSLIHI
;
A
#
# COMPACT_ATOMS: atom_id res chain seq x y z
N ARG A 1 24.03 -11.53 14.98
CA ARG A 1 23.43 -10.44 15.79
C ARG A 1 23.60 -9.14 15.02
N ILE A 2 22.56 -8.71 14.32
CA ILE A 2 22.53 -7.40 13.66
C ILE A 2 22.38 -6.37 14.79
N ARG A 3 23.47 -5.66 15.10
CA ARG A 3 23.39 -4.47 15.96
C ARG A 3 22.96 -3.28 15.10
N CYS A 4 21.68 -3.07 14.95
CA CYS A 4 21.14 -1.77 14.58
C CYS A 4 20.97 -0.96 15.87
N GLY A 5 21.82 0.02 16.09
CA GLY A 5 21.66 0.96 17.20
C GLY A 5 20.54 1.94 16.87
N HIS A 6 19.37 1.71 17.30
CA HIS A 6 18.04 2.28 17.17
C HIS A 6 17.13 1.29 16.47
N TRP A 7 16.08 0.92 17.13
CA TRP A 7 15.01 -0.02 16.80
C TRP A 7 14.66 -0.07 15.30
N CYS A 8 15.40 -0.89 14.53
CA CYS A 8 15.09 -1.16 13.13
C CYS A 8 14.14 -2.36 13.11
N TRP A 9 12.84 -2.10 12.99
CA TRP A 9 11.84 -3.15 12.80
C TRP A 9 11.80 -3.50 11.32
N LEU A 10 12.06 -4.78 10.99
CA LEU A 10 11.79 -5.30 9.66
C LEU A 10 10.28 -5.34 9.45
N THR A 11 9.75 -4.39 8.68
CA THR A 11 8.31 -4.26 8.46
C THR A 11 7.83 -5.09 7.28
N PHE A 12 8.67 -5.25 6.25
CA PHE A 12 8.31 -5.97 5.03
C PHE A 12 9.41 -6.96 4.63
N TYR A 13 8.98 -8.18 4.33
CA TYR A 13 9.79 -9.20 3.67
C TYR A 13 9.04 -9.68 2.43
N LEU A 14 9.67 -9.58 1.25
CA LEU A 14 9.05 -9.91 -0.02
C LEU A 14 9.99 -10.83 -0.82
N THR A 15 9.43 -11.90 -1.38
CA THR A 15 10.10 -12.73 -2.36
C THR A 15 9.54 -12.40 -3.74
N VAL A 16 10.38 -11.89 -4.62
CA VAL A 16 9.98 -11.40 -5.95
C VAL A 16 11.02 -11.77 -6.99
N SER A 17 10.58 -11.86 -8.26
CA SER A 17 11.51 -11.97 -9.39
C SER A 17 12.10 -10.59 -9.71
N THR A 18 13.33 -10.57 -10.24
CA THR A 18 14.01 -9.35 -10.68
C THR A 18 13.22 -8.56 -11.72
N HIS A 19 12.38 -9.24 -12.52
CA HIS A 19 11.56 -8.61 -13.55
C HIS A 19 10.21 -8.07 -13.07
N HIS A 20 9.81 -8.35 -11.84
CA HIS A 20 8.57 -7.82 -11.27
C HIS A 20 8.67 -6.32 -11.03
N TRP A 21 7.53 -5.65 -11.05
CA TRP A 21 7.38 -4.30 -10.56
C TRP A 21 7.20 -4.28 -9.04
N LEU A 22 7.74 -3.27 -8.40
CA LEU A 22 7.48 -2.95 -7.00
C LEU A 22 6.77 -1.60 -6.95
N LEU A 23 5.59 -1.61 -6.35
CA LEU A 23 4.81 -0.41 -6.06
C LEU A 23 5.01 -0.03 -4.59
N PHE A 24 5.62 1.12 -4.37
CA PHE A 24 5.86 1.68 -3.05
C PHE A 24 4.79 2.71 -2.73
N PHE A 25 3.90 2.38 -1.83
CA PHE A 25 2.88 3.28 -1.34
C PHE A 25 3.38 4.00 -0.10
N THR A 26 3.14 5.31 -0.03
CA THR A 26 3.61 6.15 1.07
C THR A 26 2.45 6.62 1.94
N ASN A 27 2.77 7.04 3.17
CA ASN A 27 1.81 7.60 4.11
C ASN A 27 1.07 8.83 3.55
N PHE A 28 1.68 9.56 2.61
CA PHE A 28 1.05 10.70 1.93
C PHE A 28 0.10 10.31 0.78
N GLY A 29 -0.20 9.02 0.64
CA GLY A 29 -1.09 8.53 -0.41
C GLY A 29 -0.50 8.61 -1.81
N ARG A 30 0.82 8.59 -1.94
CA ARG A 30 1.54 8.53 -3.22
C ARG A 30 2.00 7.11 -3.49
N VAL A 31 2.22 6.81 -4.77
CA VAL A 31 2.80 5.55 -5.22
C VAL A 31 3.98 5.82 -6.15
N TYR A 32 5.05 5.09 -5.93
CA TYR A 32 6.25 5.04 -6.76
C TYR A 32 6.39 3.65 -7.34
N ARG A 33 6.86 3.55 -8.57
CA ARG A 33 7.04 2.28 -9.28
C ARG A 33 8.47 2.13 -9.73
N ILE A 34 9.09 1.02 -9.40
CA ILE A 34 10.42 0.65 -9.88
C ILE A 34 10.44 -0.83 -10.27
N LYS A 35 11.38 -1.21 -11.11
CA LYS A 35 11.70 -2.62 -11.35
C LYS A 35 12.56 -3.18 -10.23
N THR A 36 12.33 -4.46 -9.88
CA THR A 36 13.09 -5.09 -8.79
C THR A 36 14.61 -5.10 -9.08
N TYR A 37 15.03 -5.22 -10.35
CA TYR A 37 16.45 -5.19 -10.71
C TYR A 37 17.11 -3.81 -10.54
N GLU A 38 16.35 -2.74 -10.38
CA GLU A 38 16.88 -1.40 -10.08
C GLU A 38 17.29 -1.26 -8.60
N LEU A 39 16.84 -2.19 -7.74
CA LEU A 39 17.32 -2.26 -6.37
C LEU A 39 18.76 -2.77 -6.35
N LEU A 40 19.60 -2.11 -5.55
CA LEU A 40 20.99 -2.53 -5.42
C LEU A 40 21.07 -3.89 -4.71
N GLU A 41 21.78 -4.80 -5.34
CA GLU A 41 22.13 -6.06 -4.71
C GLU A 41 23.13 -5.82 -3.57
N ALA A 42 22.91 -6.46 -2.45
CA ALA A 42 23.76 -6.35 -1.28
C ALA A 42 23.78 -7.67 -0.52
N GLY A 43 24.91 -7.98 0.11
CA GLY A 43 25.04 -9.15 0.97
C GLY A 43 24.13 -9.07 2.19
N ARG A 44 23.82 -10.23 2.78
CA ARG A 44 22.94 -10.34 3.95
C ARG A 44 23.36 -9.45 5.13
N ASP A 45 24.66 -9.23 5.30
CA ASP A 45 25.25 -8.46 6.40
C ASP A 45 25.44 -6.97 6.03
N ALA A 46 25.01 -6.57 4.83
CA ALA A 46 25.14 -5.18 4.38
C ALA A 46 24.19 -4.27 5.16
N LYS A 47 24.62 -3.03 5.34
CA LYS A 47 23.85 -2.01 6.06
C LYS A 47 22.56 -1.60 5.35
N GLY A 48 22.41 -1.97 4.06
CA GLY A 48 21.31 -1.55 3.22
C GLY A 48 21.43 -0.08 2.78
N GLN A 49 20.51 0.34 1.93
CA GLN A 49 20.41 1.72 1.47
C GLN A 49 19.07 2.32 1.85
N HIS A 50 19.07 3.63 2.06
CA HIS A 50 17.83 4.35 2.29
C HIS A 50 17.04 4.47 0.98
N VAL A 51 15.76 4.11 1.01
CA VAL A 51 14.90 4.09 -0.19
C VAL A 51 14.75 5.47 -0.85
N ALA A 52 14.93 6.56 -0.11
CA ALA A 52 14.97 7.92 -0.65
C ALA A 52 16.11 8.17 -1.64
N ASN A 53 17.11 7.30 -1.70
CA ASN A 53 18.14 7.36 -2.74
C ASN A 53 17.65 6.85 -4.11
N LEU A 54 16.56 6.08 -4.11
CA LEU A 54 15.96 5.48 -5.31
C LEU A 54 14.67 6.17 -5.72
N LEU A 55 13.92 6.67 -4.74
CA LEU A 55 12.61 7.28 -4.94
C LEU A 55 12.63 8.73 -4.49
N ALA A 56 12.04 9.62 -5.28
CA ALA A 56 11.97 11.05 -4.99
C ALA A 56 10.95 11.36 -3.88
N PHE A 57 11.23 10.90 -2.66
CA PHE A 57 10.39 11.13 -1.50
C PHE A 57 10.38 12.60 -1.08
N GLN A 58 9.25 13.04 -0.59
CA GLN A 58 9.14 14.33 0.09
C GLN A 58 9.65 14.23 1.54
N PRO A 59 9.96 15.36 2.20
CA PRO A 59 10.25 15.36 3.63
C PRO A 59 9.13 14.68 4.42
N ASP A 60 9.49 13.85 5.41
CA ASP A 60 8.58 13.07 6.25
C ASP A 60 7.74 12.00 5.53
N GLU A 61 7.96 11.79 4.22
CA GLU A 61 7.32 10.73 3.48
C GLU A 61 7.92 9.36 3.88
N ARG A 62 7.05 8.41 4.22
CA ARG A 62 7.42 7.08 4.70
C ARG A 62 6.68 6.01 3.92
N ILE A 63 7.29 4.84 3.76
CA ILE A 63 6.63 3.68 3.15
C ILE A 63 5.52 3.19 4.08
N ALA A 64 4.29 3.17 3.58
CA ALA A 64 3.15 2.56 4.24
C ALA A 64 2.98 1.09 3.83
N GLN A 65 3.16 0.79 2.53
CA GLN A 65 3.00 -0.56 1.99
C GLN A 65 3.88 -0.74 0.75
N ILE A 66 4.39 -1.96 0.56
CA ILE A 66 5.05 -2.38 -0.68
C ILE A 66 4.21 -3.49 -1.30
N GLN A 67 3.88 -3.36 -2.57
CA GLN A 67 3.10 -4.34 -3.31
C GLN A 67 3.89 -4.83 -4.53
N PRO A 68 4.29 -6.11 -4.56
CA PRO A 68 4.88 -6.69 -5.76
C PRO A 68 3.81 -6.91 -6.82
N LEU A 69 4.16 -6.66 -8.07
CA LEU A 69 3.29 -6.82 -9.21
C LEU A 69 4.01 -7.53 -10.33
N VAL A 70 3.50 -8.70 -10.71
CA VAL A 70 4.03 -9.48 -11.84
C VAL A 70 3.73 -8.77 -13.15
N ASP A 71 2.46 -8.47 -13.36
CA ASP A 71 1.91 -7.71 -14.48
C ASP A 71 0.57 -7.07 -14.08
N TYR A 72 0.10 -6.13 -14.88
CA TYR A 72 -1.16 -5.42 -14.64
C TYR A 72 -2.42 -6.22 -15.07
N GLY A 73 -2.24 -7.36 -15.74
CA GLY A 73 -3.35 -8.21 -16.22
C GLY A 73 -3.85 -9.23 -15.21
N ARG A 74 -3.06 -9.53 -14.16
CA ARG A 74 -3.39 -10.60 -13.19
C ARG A 74 -4.49 -10.26 -12.21
N ALA A 75 -4.61 -8.99 -11.84
CA ALA A 75 -5.67 -8.55 -10.94
C ALA A 75 -6.18 -7.19 -11.40
N PRO A 76 -7.51 -7.02 -11.51
CA PRO A 76 -8.06 -5.81 -12.11
C PRO A 76 -8.02 -4.58 -11.23
N TYR A 77 -7.91 -4.75 -9.90
CA TYR A 77 -8.08 -3.64 -8.97
C TYR A 77 -7.00 -3.56 -7.90
N LEU A 78 -6.79 -2.33 -7.43
CA LEU A 78 -6.04 -2.00 -6.23
C LEU A 78 -6.98 -1.43 -5.19
N VAL A 79 -6.96 -1.95 -3.97
CA VAL A 79 -7.68 -1.38 -2.82
C VAL A 79 -6.70 -0.71 -1.89
N LEU A 80 -7.01 0.52 -1.54
CA LEU A 80 -6.26 1.35 -0.61
C LEU A 80 -7.09 1.60 0.64
N ALA A 81 -6.46 1.63 1.80
CA ALA A 81 -7.11 1.91 3.07
C ALA A 81 -6.32 2.94 3.87
N THR A 82 -7.03 3.93 4.42
CA THR A 82 -6.44 5.01 5.22
C THR A 82 -6.62 4.76 6.72
N ARG A 83 -5.82 5.43 7.52
CA ARG A 83 -5.88 5.39 8.98
C ARG A 83 -7.24 5.79 9.52
N GLY A 84 -7.90 6.77 8.89
CA GLY A 84 -9.24 7.23 9.23
C GLY A 84 -10.37 6.29 8.79
N GLY A 85 -10.06 5.11 8.22
CA GLY A 85 -11.06 4.10 7.83
C GLY A 85 -11.69 4.32 6.47
N LEU A 86 -11.13 5.19 5.64
CA LEU A 86 -11.54 5.30 4.24
C LEU A 86 -10.97 4.14 3.44
N VAL A 87 -11.76 3.61 2.53
CA VAL A 87 -11.36 2.54 1.61
C VAL A 87 -11.67 2.98 0.19
N LYS A 88 -10.77 2.64 -0.72
CA LYS A 88 -10.90 2.99 -2.12
C LYS A 88 -10.47 1.85 -3.01
N LYS A 89 -11.29 1.52 -4.02
CA LYS A 89 -10.97 0.58 -5.08
C LYS A 89 -10.73 1.35 -6.38
N THR A 90 -9.62 1.06 -7.05
CA THR A 90 -9.23 1.74 -8.30
C THR A 90 -8.75 0.68 -9.30
N PRO A 91 -9.03 0.81 -10.60
CA PRO A 91 -8.44 -0.05 -11.61
C PRO A 91 -6.92 -0.03 -11.52
N LEU A 92 -6.29 -1.20 -11.52
CA LEU A 92 -4.83 -1.32 -11.36
C LEU A 92 -4.07 -0.64 -12.52
N LEU A 93 -4.65 -0.65 -13.72
CA LEU A 93 -4.09 0.00 -14.91
C LEU A 93 -3.90 1.51 -14.75
N ASP A 94 -4.67 2.17 -13.88
CA ASP A 94 -4.51 3.61 -13.60
C ASP A 94 -3.15 3.94 -12.96
N TYR A 95 -2.46 2.93 -12.46
CA TYR A 95 -1.12 3.03 -11.86
C TYR A 95 0.01 2.64 -12.81
N ASP A 96 -0.31 2.22 -14.04
CA ASP A 96 0.70 1.95 -15.06
C ASP A 96 1.24 3.27 -15.62
N THR A 97 2.41 3.67 -15.17
CA THR A 97 3.00 4.95 -15.51
C THR A 97 4.52 4.87 -15.53
N ASN A 98 5.12 5.68 -16.40
CA ASN A 98 6.58 5.85 -16.47
C ASN A 98 7.07 7.06 -15.64
N ARG A 99 6.21 7.69 -14.83
CA ARG A 99 6.59 8.85 -14.02
C ARG A 99 7.41 8.41 -12.80
N THR A 100 8.63 8.88 -12.71
CA THR A 100 9.55 8.62 -11.58
C THR A 100 9.26 9.48 -10.35
N ALA A 101 8.59 10.63 -10.53
CA ALA A 101 8.25 11.56 -9.44
C ALA A 101 7.09 11.08 -8.54
N GLY A 102 6.61 9.85 -8.75
CA GLY A 102 5.46 9.30 -8.04
C GLY A 102 4.11 9.85 -8.54
N LEU A 103 3.06 9.12 -8.23
CA LEU A 103 1.68 9.48 -8.56
C LEU A 103 0.85 9.61 -7.29
N ILE A 104 -0.17 10.45 -7.32
CA ILE A 104 -1.22 10.44 -6.31
C ILE A 104 -2.01 9.14 -6.46
N ALA A 105 -1.95 8.29 -5.45
CA ALA A 105 -2.70 7.04 -5.39
C ALA A 105 -4.08 7.24 -4.76
N ILE A 106 -4.15 8.10 -3.76
CA ILE A 106 -5.39 8.49 -3.07
C ILE A 106 -5.28 9.94 -2.61
N LYS A 107 -6.37 10.70 -2.70
CA LYS A 107 -6.44 12.03 -2.10
C LYS A 107 -6.81 11.90 -0.63
N LEU A 108 -5.85 12.07 0.25
CA LEU A 108 -6.04 12.01 1.70
C LEU A 108 -6.81 13.23 2.21
N ARG A 109 -7.55 13.05 3.29
CA ARG A 109 -8.08 14.16 4.10
C ARG A 109 -6.98 14.73 4.97
N GLU A 110 -7.19 15.93 5.47
CA GLU A 110 -6.25 16.57 6.42
C GLU A 110 -6.08 15.69 7.67
N GLY A 111 -4.82 15.42 8.02
CA GLY A 111 -4.47 14.57 9.16
C GLY A 111 -4.63 13.07 8.95
N ASP A 112 -5.05 12.61 7.76
CA ASP A 112 -5.17 11.17 7.47
C ASP A 112 -3.91 10.65 6.76
N GLU A 113 -3.64 9.36 6.91
CA GLU A 113 -2.49 8.67 6.33
C GLU A 113 -2.93 7.39 5.62
N LEU A 114 -2.24 7.04 4.54
CA LEU A 114 -2.41 5.73 3.91
C LEU A 114 -1.73 4.67 4.79
N VAL A 115 -2.46 3.59 5.08
CA VAL A 115 -1.97 2.50 5.93
C VAL A 115 -1.70 1.24 5.12
N SER A 116 -2.58 0.91 4.17
CA SER A 116 -2.47 -0.35 3.44
C SER A 116 -2.90 -0.22 1.98
N ALA A 117 -2.29 -1.06 1.15
CA ALA A 117 -2.60 -1.22 -0.27
C ALA A 117 -2.58 -2.71 -0.61
N ARG A 118 -3.60 -3.22 -1.31
CA ARG A 118 -3.70 -4.61 -1.74
C ARG A 118 -4.22 -4.70 -3.17
N VAL A 119 -3.59 -5.55 -3.95
CA VAL A 119 -4.11 -5.93 -5.29
C VAL A 119 -5.19 -6.97 -5.07
N VAL A 120 -6.36 -6.78 -5.69
CA VAL A 120 -7.55 -7.59 -5.44
C VAL A 120 -8.28 -7.94 -6.71
N SER A 121 -8.98 -9.07 -6.69
CA SER A 121 -9.99 -9.47 -7.66
C SER A 121 -11.40 -9.15 -7.13
N PRO A 122 -12.43 -9.05 -7.98
CA PRO A 122 -13.78 -8.69 -7.54
C PRO A 122 -14.38 -9.63 -6.50
N ASP A 123 -13.97 -10.91 -6.51
CA ASP A 123 -14.48 -11.95 -5.63
C ASP A 123 -13.65 -12.16 -4.36
N ASP A 124 -12.58 -11.38 -4.18
CA ASP A 124 -11.74 -11.47 -3.00
C ASP A 124 -12.44 -10.86 -1.78
N ASP A 125 -12.28 -11.53 -0.64
CA ASP A 125 -12.74 -11.02 0.64
C ASP A 125 -11.67 -10.15 1.30
N LEU A 126 -12.12 -9.01 1.78
CA LEU A 126 -11.29 -8.04 2.49
C LEU A 126 -11.65 -8.05 3.97
N ILE A 127 -10.64 -7.95 4.82
CA ILE A 127 -10.82 -7.69 6.24
C ILE A 127 -10.11 -6.39 6.64
N LEU A 128 -10.84 -5.52 7.31
CA LEU A 128 -10.33 -4.34 7.98
C LEU A 128 -10.23 -4.64 9.47
N ILE A 129 -9.13 -4.27 10.08
CA ILE A 129 -8.90 -4.44 11.53
C ILE A 129 -8.42 -3.12 12.11
N SER A 130 -9.05 -2.69 13.20
CA SER A 130 -8.65 -1.49 13.94
C SER A 130 -7.65 -1.79 15.06
N HIS A 131 -7.00 -0.75 15.59
CA HIS A 131 -6.08 -0.89 16.71
C HIS A 131 -6.76 -1.40 18.00
N LYS A 132 -8.05 -1.08 18.22
CA LYS A 132 -8.81 -1.56 19.37
C LYS A 132 -9.52 -2.91 19.12
N GLY A 133 -9.17 -3.61 18.02
CA GLY A 133 -9.63 -4.97 17.73
C GLY A 133 -11.00 -5.06 17.05
N GLN A 134 -11.57 -3.96 16.57
CA GLN A 134 -12.76 -4.04 15.73
C GLN A 134 -12.38 -4.61 14.37
N SER A 135 -13.21 -5.48 13.81
CA SER A 135 -12.99 -6.08 12.51
C SER A 135 -14.24 -6.00 11.65
N LEU A 136 -14.03 -5.81 10.36
CA LEU A 136 -15.08 -5.80 9.35
C LEU A 136 -14.62 -6.62 8.14
N ARG A 137 -15.41 -7.61 7.73
CA ARG A 137 -15.17 -8.39 6.51
C ARG A 137 -16.23 -8.06 5.47
N PHE A 138 -15.82 -7.91 4.22
CA PHE A 138 -16.70 -7.73 3.07
C PHE A 138 -16.00 -8.18 1.79
N THR A 139 -16.79 -8.57 0.78
CA THR A 139 -16.27 -8.95 -0.53
C THR A 139 -16.01 -7.69 -1.39
N ALA A 140 -14.96 -7.70 -2.19
CA ALA A 140 -14.55 -6.56 -3.02
C ALA A 140 -15.41 -6.38 -4.29
N THR A 141 -16.70 -6.76 -4.26
CA THR A 141 -17.64 -6.58 -5.38
C THR A 141 -17.82 -5.11 -5.72
N ASP A 142 -18.30 -4.82 -6.93
CA ASP A 142 -18.55 -3.44 -7.35
C ASP A 142 -19.74 -2.81 -6.61
N GLU A 143 -20.65 -3.64 -6.08
CA GLU A 143 -21.77 -3.20 -5.23
C GLU A 143 -21.29 -2.75 -3.85
N ALA A 144 -20.39 -3.54 -3.21
CA ALA A 144 -19.88 -3.22 -1.89
C ALA A 144 -18.82 -2.10 -1.93
N LEU A 145 -17.98 -2.10 -2.97
CA LEU A 145 -16.91 -1.13 -3.15
C LEU A 145 -16.80 -0.74 -4.63
N ARG A 146 -17.50 0.32 -5.02
CA ARG A 146 -17.50 0.81 -6.39
C ARG A 146 -16.11 1.28 -6.81
N PRO A 147 -15.62 0.88 -8.01
CA PRO A 147 -14.36 1.38 -8.55
C PRO A 147 -14.39 2.90 -8.74
N MET A 148 -13.30 3.56 -8.38
CA MET A 148 -13.15 5.03 -8.45
C MET A 148 -11.82 5.39 -9.12
N GLY A 149 -11.78 6.59 -9.66
CA GLY A 149 -10.56 7.15 -10.23
C GLY A 149 -9.46 7.38 -9.18
N ARG A 150 -8.22 7.40 -9.64
CA ARG A 150 -7.03 7.49 -8.79
C ARG A 150 -7.00 8.70 -7.85
N ALA A 151 -7.41 9.88 -8.29
CA ALA A 151 -7.32 11.13 -7.52
C ALA A 151 -8.51 11.39 -6.58
N THR A 152 -9.26 10.35 -6.19
CA THR A 152 -10.39 10.44 -5.25
C THR A 152 -10.00 10.05 -3.83
N SER A 153 -10.83 10.44 -2.85
CA SER A 153 -10.56 10.14 -1.42
C SER A 153 -11.07 8.77 -0.94
N GLY A 154 -11.91 8.10 -1.73
CA GLY A 154 -12.54 6.85 -1.32
C GLY A 154 -13.85 7.02 -0.55
N VAL A 155 -14.36 5.93 -0.03
CA VAL A 155 -15.60 5.83 0.76
C VAL A 155 -15.27 5.35 2.18
N THR A 156 -16.19 5.58 3.11
CA THR A 156 -16.04 5.09 4.48
C THR A 156 -16.20 3.56 4.49
N GLY A 157 -15.12 2.85 4.80
CA GLY A 157 -15.12 1.40 5.02
C GLY A 157 -15.44 1.06 6.48
N MET A 158 -14.80 1.74 7.43
CA MET A 158 -15.02 1.54 8.85
C MET A 158 -15.16 2.88 9.56
N LYS A 159 -16.14 3.00 10.47
CA LYS A 159 -16.31 4.16 11.33
C LYS A 159 -15.72 3.84 12.70
N PHE A 160 -14.86 4.70 13.19
CA PHE A 160 -14.23 4.55 14.49
C PHE A 160 -14.97 5.37 15.55
N ARG A 161 -14.90 4.87 16.79
CA ARG A 161 -15.30 5.57 18.01
C ARG A 161 -14.05 5.71 18.89
N ASP A 162 -14.02 6.74 19.74
CA ASP A 162 -13.03 6.86 20.84
C ASP A 162 -11.56 6.68 20.43
N ASP A 163 -11.03 7.54 19.59
CA ASP A 163 -9.61 7.57 19.19
C ASP A 163 -9.08 6.24 18.59
N ASP A 164 -9.97 5.40 18.05
CA ASP A 164 -9.56 4.21 17.31
C ASP A 164 -9.15 4.59 15.87
N SER A 165 -8.38 3.73 15.24
CA SER A 165 -7.90 3.94 13.88
C SER A 165 -7.65 2.61 13.18
N LEU A 166 -7.62 2.62 11.85
CA LEU A 166 -7.33 1.43 11.09
C LEU A 166 -5.89 0.97 11.34
N LEU A 167 -5.74 -0.29 11.70
CA LEU A 167 -4.45 -0.96 11.83
C LEU A 167 -3.99 -1.53 10.49
N THR A 168 -4.85 -2.25 9.81
CA THR A 168 -4.51 -2.94 8.56
C THR A 168 -5.73 -3.30 7.72
N LEU A 169 -5.46 -3.47 6.42
CA LEU A 169 -6.33 -4.14 5.45
C LEU A 169 -5.64 -5.43 5.02
N SER A 170 -6.32 -6.56 5.06
CA SER A 170 -5.81 -7.84 4.57
C SER A 170 -6.79 -8.50 3.61
N LEU A 171 -6.26 -9.41 2.78
CA LEU A 171 -7.03 -10.30 1.93
C LEU A 171 -7.28 -11.60 2.68
N ILE A 172 -8.49 -12.16 2.51
CA ILE A 172 -8.82 -13.51 2.93
C ILE A 172 -8.99 -14.32 1.66
N HIS A 173 -8.12 -15.30 1.47
CA HIS A 173 -8.29 -16.32 0.44
C HIS A 173 -8.99 -17.52 1.06
N ILE A 174 -10.08 -17.92 0.45
CA ILE A 174 -10.81 -19.16 0.82
C ILE A 174 -10.41 -20.25 -0.16
#